data_4f834624501f91125de1d1f85ddd656c
#
_entry.id   4f834624501f91125de1d1f85ddd656c
#
_cell.length_a   1.000
_cell.length_b   1.000
_cell.length_c   1.000
_cell.angle_alpha   90.00
_cell.angle_beta   90.00
_cell.angle_gamma   90.00
#
_symmetry.space_group_name_H-M   'P 1'
#
loop_
_entity.id
_entity.type
_entity.pdbx_description
1 polymer ?
#
loop_
_entity_poly.entity_id
_entity_poly.type
_entity_poly.pdbx_seq_one_letter_code
_entity_poly.pdbx_strand_id
1 'polypeptide(L)'
;MAPGQDLQVQEKRELQKKDEATIPVRTFLPTTDIFETEDALTVVMEMPGVDKANLEINVENDVLSVSGRIDLAKYEKLAPVYTEYNIGHYRRTFNLTSSRINTERIAADINDGVLRLTLPKVEQAKPRRIQIV
;
A
#
# COMPACT_ATOMS: atom_id res chain seq x y z
N MET A 1 12.18 -13.54 -7.47
CA MET A 1 10.91 -13.25 -8.07
C MET A 1 10.68 -11.76 -8.21
N ALA A 2 10.18 -11.34 -9.30
CA ALA A 2 9.95 -9.93 -9.52
C ALA A 2 8.72 -9.48 -8.78
N PRO A 3 8.83 -8.43 -8.00
CA PRO A 3 7.67 -7.96 -7.25
C PRO A 3 6.49 -7.59 -8.15
N GLY A 4 6.77 -7.13 -9.35
CA GLY A 4 5.71 -6.77 -10.25
C GLY A 4 4.84 -7.93 -10.67
N GLN A 5 5.41 -9.12 -10.66
CA GLN A 5 4.62 -10.27 -11.04
C GLN A 5 3.55 -10.56 -10.03
N ASP A 6 3.87 -10.35 -8.76
CA ASP A 6 2.89 -10.59 -7.74
C ASP A 6 1.75 -9.63 -7.87
N LEU A 7 2.05 -8.44 -8.30
CA LEU A 7 1.03 -7.41 -8.36
C LEU A 7 -0.01 -7.70 -9.41
N GLN A 8 0.36 -8.41 -10.45
CA GLN A 8 -0.56 -8.63 -11.52
C GLN A 8 -1.60 -9.69 -11.22
N VAL A 9 -1.21 -10.68 -10.46
CA VAL A 9 -2.07 -11.79 -10.29
C VAL A 9 -2.86 -11.81 -9.04
N GLN A 10 -2.51 -10.97 -8.10
CA GLN A 10 -3.10 -11.10 -6.80
C GLN A 10 -4.36 -10.32 -6.60
N GLU A 11 -4.72 -9.53 -7.55
CA GLU A 11 -5.74 -8.57 -7.36
C GLU A 11 -7.01 -9.06 -6.75
N LYS A 12 -7.46 -10.17 -7.12
CA LYS A 12 -8.70 -10.68 -6.57
C LYS A 12 -8.52 -11.95 -5.81
N ARG A 13 -7.30 -12.19 -5.38
CA ARG A 13 -7.05 -13.42 -4.67
C ARG A 13 -7.59 -13.37 -3.27
N GLU A 14 -8.24 -14.41 -2.92
CA GLU A 14 -8.76 -14.57 -1.59
C GLU A 14 -7.76 -15.30 -0.73
N LEU A 15 -7.47 -14.80 0.44
CA LEU A 15 -6.56 -15.47 1.34
C LEU A 15 -7.31 -16.45 2.20
N GLN A 16 -6.73 -17.60 2.38
CA GLN A 16 -7.33 -18.62 3.19
C GLN A 16 -7.17 -18.26 4.65
N LYS A 17 -8.30 -18.27 5.35
CA LYS A 17 -8.24 -18.10 6.75
C LYS A 17 -8.60 -19.39 7.37
N LYS A 18 -7.70 -19.90 8.16
CA LYS A 18 -7.96 -21.15 8.65
C LYS A 18 -8.92 -21.23 9.69
N ASP A 19 -9.10 -20.30 10.46
CA ASP A 19 -9.89 -20.55 11.55
C ASP A 19 -10.98 -19.72 11.56
N GLU A 20 -11.76 -19.57 11.81
CA GLU A 20 -12.84 -19.20 12.35
C GLU A 20 -13.54 -18.14 11.77
N ALA A 21 -13.13 -17.53 10.87
CA ALA A 21 -13.83 -16.42 10.33
C ALA A 21 -15.10 -16.90 9.69
N THR A 22 -16.17 -16.41 10.15
CA THR A 22 -17.41 -16.75 9.54
C THR A 22 -17.59 -16.04 8.21
N ILE A 23 -16.92 -14.92 8.01
CA ILE A 23 -17.02 -14.18 6.77
C ILE A 23 -15.72 -14.33 6.03
N PRO A 24 -15.74 -14.78 4.78
CA PRO A 24 -14.52 -14.89 4.03
C PRO A 24 -13.85 -13.52 3.89
N VAL A 25 -12.57 -13.46 4.17
CA VAL A 25 -11.83 -12.22 4.08
C VAL A 25 -10.97 -12.28 2.84
N ARG A 26 -11.19 -11.34 1.95
CA ARG A 26 -10.40 -11.22 0.74
C ARG A 26 -9.38 -10.13 0.92
N THR A 27 -8.24 -10.32 0.28
CA THR A 27 -7.19 -9.31 0.31
C THR A 27 -6.85 -8.96 -1.13
N PHE A 28 -6.85 -7.67 -1.40
CA PHE A 28 -6.64 -7.17 -2.74
C PHE A 28 -5.38 -6.33 -2.80
N LEU A 29 -4.83 -6.22 -3.99
CA LEU A 29 -3.77 -5.26 -4.23
C LEU A 29 -4.42 -3.92 -4.49
N PRO A 30 -4.06 -2.89 -3.74
CA PRO A 30 -4.63 -1.58 -3.99
C PRO A 30 -4.10 -1.00 -5.29
N THR A 31 -4.96 -0.33 -6.02
CA THR A 31 -4.55 0.39 -7.21
C THR A 31 -3.55 1.45 -6.81
N THR A 32 -2.41 1.50 -7.49
CA THR A 32 -1.29 2.32 -7.05
C THR A 32 -0.68 3.10 -8.19
N ASP A 33 -0.39 4.36 -7.92
CA ASP A 33 0.41 5.20 -8.80
C ASP A 33 1.65 5.62 -8.06
N ILE A 34 2.77 5.70 -8.75
CA ILE A 34 4.03 6.13 -8.18
C ILE A 34 4.58 7.26 -9.01
N PHE A 35 4.86 8.37 -8.36
CA PHE A 35 5.43 9.54 -9.00
C PHE A 35 6.81 9.82 -8.44
N GLU A 36 7.71 10.27 -9.27
CA GLU A 36 9.05 10.58 -8.81
C GLU A 36 9.36 12.04 -9.03
N THR A 37 9.91 12.69 -8.01
CA THR A 37 10.46 14.03 -8.13
C THR A 37 11.94 13.93 -7.84
N GLU A 38 12.63 15.08 -7.87
CA GLU A 38 14.04 15.08 -7.57
C GLU A 38 14.32 14.67 -6.14
N ASP A 39 13.39 14.95 -5.25
CA ASP A 39 13.61 14.73 -3.83
C ASP A 39 12.96 13.48 -3.26
N ALA A 40 11.96 12.96 -3.91
CA ALA A 40 11.16 11.90 -3.28
C ALA A 40 10.40 11.06 -4.29
N LEU A 41 9.98 9.90 -3.84
CA LEU A 41 8.94 9.14 -4.53
C LEU A 41 7.64 9.37 -3.78
N THR A 42 6.57 9.56 -4.51
CA THR A 42 5.24 9.67 -3.92
C THR A 42 4.41 8.48 -4.41
N VAL A 43 3.89 7.73 -3.47
CA VAL A 43 3.08 6.55 -3.77
C VAL A 43 1.66 6.86 -3.36
N VAL A 44 0.72 6.68 -4.28
CA VAL A 44 -0.69 6.93 -4.00
C VAL A 44 -1.42 5.62 -4.20
N MET A 45 -2.13 5.16 -3.16
CA MET A 45 -2.86 3.91 -3.20
C MET A 45 -4.30 4.12 -2.82
N GLU A 46 -5.18 3.48 -3.55
CA GLU A 46 -6.59 3.55 -3.26
C GLU A 46 -7.00 2.38 -2.41
N MET A 47 -7.46 2.66 -1.21
CA MET A 47 -7.90 1.65 -0.27
C MET A 47 -9.24 2.05 0.31
N PRO A 48 -10.29 2.04 -0.50
CA PRO A 48 -11.60 2.49 -0.02
C PRO A 48 -12.03 1.69 1.20
N GLY A 49 -12.54 2.38 2.17
CA GLY A 49 -13.02 1.74 3.40
C GLY A 49 -11.99 1.60 4.49
N VAL A 50 -10.74 1.99 4.23
CA VAL A 50 -9.68 1.88 5.23
C VAL A 50 -9.53 3.22 5.94
N ASP A 51 -9.59 3.18 7.25
CA ASP A 51 -9.35 4.34 8.09
C ASP A 51 -7.95 4.31 8.64
N LYS A 52 -7.48 5.43 9.12
CA LYS A 52 -6.15 5.54 9.67
C LYS A 52 -5.90 4.50 10.76
N ALA A 53 -6.90 4.22 11.57
CA ALA A 53 -6.75 3.28 12.66
C ALA A 53 -6.51 1.85 12.19
N ASN A 54 -6.87 1.55 10.95
CA ASN A 54 -6.75 0.21 10.41
C ASN A 54 -5.67 0.10 9.36
N LEU A 55 -4.78 1.07 9.33
CA LEU A 55 -3.71 1.11 8.36
C LEU A 55 -2.39 0.81 9.06
N GLU A 56 -1.59 -0.06 8.47
CA GLU A 56 -0.31 -0.42 9.04
C GLU A 56 0.75 -0.31 7.96
N ILE A 57 1.81 0.41 8.27
CA ILE A 57 2.90 0.63 7.31
C ILE A 57 4.20 0.31 8.03
N ASN A 58 4.97 -0.60 7.46
CA ASN A 58 6.23 -1.03 8.05
C ASN A 58 7.34 -1.07 7.02
N VAL A 59 8.56 -0.80 7.47
CA VAL A 59 9.73 -0.98 6.64
C VAL A 59 10.68 -1.89 7.39
N GLU A 60 11.07 -2.97 6.74
CA GLU A 60 12.01 -3.89 7.35
C GLU A 60 12.86 -4.49 6.24
N ASN A 61 14.18 -4.43 6.39
CA ASN A 61 15.12 -4.96 5.39
C ASN A 61 14.86 -4.38 4.01
N ASP A 62 14.59 -3.09 3.97
CA ASP A 62 14.31 -2.36 2.72
C ASP A 62 13.05 -2.83 2.02
N VAL A 63 12.16 -3.48 2.73
CA VAL A 63 10.87 -3.85 2.18
C VAL A 63 9.81 -3.00 2.89
N LEU A 64 9.07 -2.24 2.11
CA LEU A 64 7.97 -1.44 2.61
C LEU A 64 6.70 -2.27 2.48
N SER A 65 6.00 -2.46 3.58
CA SER A 65 4.74 -3.20 3.60
C SER A 65 3.62 -2.28 3.98
N VAL A 66 2.56 -2.30 3.21
CA VAL A 66 1.37 -1.51 3.49
C VAL A 66 0.20 -2.47 3.60
N SER A 67 -0.54 -2.35 4.69
CA SER A 67 -1.65 -3.23 4.96
C SER A 67 -2.81 -2.38 5.46
N GLY A 68 -3.96 -2.49 4.82
CA GLY A 68 -5.14 -1.77 5.22
C GLY A 68 -6.28 -2.73 5.44
N ARG A 69 -6.99 -2.58 6.54
CA ARG A 69 -8.12 -3.44 6.85
C ARG A 69 -9.40 -2.63 6.86
N ILE A 70 -10.45 -3.21 6.33
CA ILE A 70 -11.76 -2.58 6.41
C ILE A 70 -12.46 -3.10 7.65
N ASP A 71 -13.42 -2.32 8.12
CA ASP A 71 -14.20 -2.71 9.27
C ASP A 71 -15.38 -3.56 8.77
N LEU A 72 -15.22 -4.85 8.87
CA LEU A 72 -16.24 -5.76 8.38
C LEU A 72 -17.54 -5.70 9.18
N ALA A 73 -17.47 -5.21 10.40
CA ALA A 73 -18.66 -5.13 11.21
C ALA A 73 -19.73 -4.24 10.57
N LYS A 74 -19.31 -3.29 9.76
CA LYS A 74 -20.26 -2.42 9.10
C LYS A 74 -21.13 -3.16 8.11
N TYR A 75 -20.69 -4.32 7.67
CA TYR A 75 -21.38 -5.06 6.62
C TYR A 75 -22.03 -6.34 7.09
N GLU A 76 -21.84 -6.70 8.34
CA GLU A 76 -22.34 -7.98 8.84
C GLU A 76 -23.83 -8.16 8.72
N LYS A 77 -24.57 -7.11 8.92
CA LYS A 77 -26.02 -7.22 8.93
C LYS A 77 -26.66 -6.86 7.60
N LEU A 78 -25.84 -6.66 6.59
CA LEU A 78 -26.34 -6.28 5.29
C LEU A 78 -26.42 -7.50 4.39
N ALA A 79 -27.52 -7.65 3.69
CA ALA A 79 -27.69 -8.73 2.73
C ALA A 79 -27.63 -8.12 1.35
N PRO A 80 -26.58 -8.39 0.59
CA PRO A 80 -26.45 -7.76 -0.72
C PRO A 80 -27.49 -8.31 -1.69
N VAL A 81 -28.10 -7.42 -2.42
CA VAL A 81 -29.04 -7.78 -3.47
C VAL A 81 -28.29 -7.87 -4.80
N TYR A 82 -27.35 -6.96 -5.01
CA TYR A 82 -26.57 -6.93 -6.23
C TYR A 82 -25.28 -6.21 -5.93
N THR A 83 -24.15 -6.80 -6.26
CA THR A 83 -22.87 -6.18 -5.99
C THR A 83 -21.94 -6.33 -7.17
N GLU A 84 -21.19 -5.27 -7.46
CA GLU A 84 -20.11 -5.33 -8.42
C GLU A 84 -18.81 -4.92 -7.77
N TYR A 85 -18.89 -4.37 -6.56
CA TYR A 85 -17.72 -3.89 -5.89
C TYR A 85 -17.23 -4.92 -4.89
N ASN A 86 -15.97 -5.23 -4.93
CA ASN A 86 -15.40 -6.22 -4.04
C ASN A 86 -14.93 -5.56 -2.76
N ILE A 87 -15.38 -6.07 -1.64
CA ILE A 87 -15.00 -5.56 -0.34
C ILE A 87 -13.98 -6.48 0.27
N GLY A 88 -12.90 -5.92 0.75
CA GLY A 88 -11.87 -6.73 1.39
C GLY A 88 -10.77 -5.88 1.95
N HIS A 89 -9.74 -6.55 2.42
CA HIS A 89 -8.55 -5.88 2.93
C HIS A 89 -7.60 -5.62 1.79
N TYR A 90 -6.56 -4.83 2.07
CA TYR A 90 -5.57 -4.48 1.06
C TYR A 90 -4.18 -4.75 1.59
N ARG A 91 -3.30 -5.17 0.72
CA ARG A 91 -1.92 -5.38 1.13
C ARG A 91 -1.03 -5.23 -0.08
N ARG A 92 0.09 -4.57 0.13
CA ARG A 92 1.07 -4.41 -0.93
C ARG A 92 2.44 -4.20 -0.32
N THR A 93 3.46 -4.76 -0.98
CA THR A 93 4.83 -4.59 -0.54
C THR A 93 5.67 -4.03 -1.67
N PHE A 94 6.71 -3.29 -1.31
CA PHE A 94 7.63 -2.71 -2.27
C PHE A 94 9.05 -2.95 -1.80
N ASN A 95 9.92 -3.34 -2.71
CA ASN A 95 11.32 -3.50 -2.40
C ASN A 95 12.01 -2.17 -2.67
N LEU A 96 12.59 -1.57 -1.65
CA LEU A 96 13.21 -0.26 -1.76
C LEU A 96 14.72 -0.31 -1.93
N THR A 97 15.27 -1.50 -2.06
CA THR A 97 16.73 -1.65 -2.07
C THR A 97 17.43 -0.76 -3.09
N SER A 98 16.89 -0.70 -4.30
CA SER A 98 17.54 0.09 -5.34
C SER A 98 16.99 1.50 -5.45
N SER A 99 16.06 1.88 -4.60
CA SER A 99 15.41 3.19 -4.70
C SER A 99 16.13 4.27 -3.93
N ARG A 100 17.02 3.88 -3.01
CA ARG A 100 17.80 4.81 -2.21
C ARG A 100 16.93 5.77 -1.42
N ILE A 101 15.97 5.19 -0.73
CA ILE A 101 15.04 5.95 0.07
C ILE A 101 15.55 6.09 1.50
N ASN A 102 15.32 7.26 2.07
CA ASN A 102 15.61 7.48 3.48
C ASN A 102 14.42 6.96 4.27
N THR A 103 14.54 5.72 4.73
CA THR A 103 13.41 5.03 5.34
C THR A 103 13.01 5.61 6.68
N GLU A 104 13.85 6.44 7.29
CA GLU A 104 13.51 7.04 8.57
C GLU A 104 12.63 8.26 8.41
N ARG A 105 12.45 8.73 7.20
CA ARG A 105 11.68 9.94 6.98
C ARG A 105 10.47 9.74 6.09
N ILE A 106 10.01 8.51 5.99
CA ILE A 106 8.81 8.22 5.22
C ILE A 106 7.61 8.82 5.94
N ALA A 107 6.76 9.49 5.21
CA ALA A 107 5.55 10.10 5.74
C ALA A 107 4.34 9.48 5.08
N ALA A 108 3.25 9.38 5.81
CA ALA A 108 2.04 8.77 5.31
C ALA A 108 0.83 9.60 5.70
N ASP A 109 -0.14 9.65 4.80
CA ASP A 109 -1.36 10.37 5.05
C ASP A 109 -2.49 9.63 4.32
N ILE A 110 -3.62 9.44 4.97
CA ILE A 110 -4.76 8.77 4.35
C ILE A 110 -6.01 9.62 4.55
N ASN A 111 -6.72 9.86 3.45
CA ASN A 111 -7.95 10.62 3.46
C ASN A 111 -8.91 9.96 2.51
N ASP A 112 -10.13 9.70 3.01
CA ASP A 112 -11.19 9.13 2.17
C ASP A 112 -10.73 7.90 1.40
N GLY A 113 -9.96 7.06 2.07
CA GLY A 113 -9.50 5.82 1.46
C GLY A 113 -8.34 5.97 0.49
N VAL A 114 -7.77 7.16 0.36
CA VAL A 114 -6.62 7.36 -0.52
C VAL A 114 -5.39 7.58 0.36
N LEU A 115 -4.46 6.65 0.27
CA LEU A 115 -3.22 6.72 1.02
C LEU A 115 -2.15 7.37 0.16
N ARG A 116 -1.46 8.34 0.74
CA ARG A 116 -0.34 8.98 0.07
C ARG A 116 0.89 8.78 0.92
N LEU A 117 1.90 8.16 0.35
CA LEU A 117 3.18 7.96 1.00
C LEU A 117 4.21 8.84 0.33
N THR A 118 5.00 9.51 1.13
CA THR A 118 6.12 10.29 0.62
C THR A 118 7.39 9.59 1.09
N LEU A 119 8.20 9.18 0.13
CA LEU A 119 9.44 8.46 0.42
C LEU A 119 10.61 9.31 -0.02
N PRO A 120 11.21 10.06 0.91
CA PRO A 120 12.31 10.95 0.55
C PRO A 120 13.54 10.16 0.12
N LYS A 121 14.25 10.67 -0.85
CA LYS A 121 15.49 10.06 -1.29
C LYS A 121 16.60 10.44 -0.34
N VAL A 122 17.59 9.55 -0.21
CA VAL A 122 18.78 9.93 0.56
C VAL A 122 19.50 11.06 -0.18
N GLU A 123 20.26 11.84 0.56
CA GLU A 123 20.90 13.00 -0.03
C GLU A 123 21.77 12.65 -1.23
N GLN A 124 22.46 11.54 -1.16
CA GLN A 124 23.35 11.15 -2.24
C GLN A 124 22.60 10.78 -3.52
N ALA A 125 21.30 10.49 -3.42
CA ALA A 125 20.52 10.12 -4.58
C ALA A 125 19.86 11.31 -5.27
N LYS A 126 19.94 12.50 -4.65
CA LYS A 126 19.34 13.69 -5.24
C LYS A 126 20.27 14.30 -6.27
N PRO A 127 19.74 14.95 -7.28
CA PRO A 127 20.58 15.62 -8.27
C PRO A 127 21.44 16.69 -7.61
N ARG A 128 22.65 16.82 -8.07
CA ARG A 128 23.56 17.83 -7.55
C ARG A 128 24.16 18.60 -8.69
N ARG A 129 24.35 19.86 -8.45
CA ARG A 129 25.02 20.70 -9.42
C ARG A 129 26.53 20.58 -9.19
N ILE A 130 27.24 20.30 -10.24
CA ILE A 130 28.69 20.18 -10.16
C ILE A 130 29.31 21.48 -10.60
N GLN A 131 30.15 22.01 -9.73
CA GLN A 131 30.83 23.26 -10.04
C GLN A 131 32.08 22.97 -10.81
N ILE A 132 32.28 23.70 -11.87
CA ILE A 132 33.45 23.54 -12.69
C ILE A 132 34.53 24.44 -12.16
N VAL A 133 35.69 23.87 -11.95
CA VAL A 133 36.83 24.61 -11.40
C VAL A 133 37.64 25.21 -12.50
#